data_2832f80e5db7bbe3fa7325c55298a4d0
#
_entry.id   2832f80e5db7bbe3fa7325c55298a4d0
#
_cell.length_a   1.000
_cell.length_b   1.000
_cell.length_c   1.000
_cell.angle_alpha   90.00
_cell.angle_beta   90.00
_cell.angle_gamma   90.00
#
_symmetry.space_group_name_H-M   'P 1'
#
loop_
_entity.id
_entity.type
_entity.pdbx_description
1 polymer ?
#
loop_
_entity_poly.entity_id
_entity_poly.type
_entity_poly.pdbx_seq_one_letter_code
_entity_poly.pdbx_strand_id
1 'polypeptide(L)'
;MAGFRPNWRLIAVFALILVLKLDRTSASQEVMKKLTAQFSTALDACKKELNIQDHILQDFYNFWREDYALVNREMGCVIMCMAVQLDLITEDLKMHHGKAHEFAKTHGADDELAKQLVSMIHECEKLHSGQGTDECATTLEIAKCFRSKIHDLKWAPSMEVVLEEVMTEM
;
A
#
# COMPACT_ATOMS: atom_id res chain seq x y z
N MET A 1 30.50 -29.39 35.36
CA MET A 1 29.24 -28.84 34.84
C MET A 1 29.35 -27.31 34.87
N ALA A 2 29.65 -26.67 33.73
CA ALA A 2 29.76 -25.20 33.64
C ALA A 2 28.35 -24.62 33.58
N GLY A 3 27.95 -23.92 34.65
CA GLY A 3 26.65 -23.26 34.71
C GLY A 3 26.56 -22.12 33.70
N PHE A 4 25.74 -22.26 32.68
CA PHE A 4 25.41 -21.20 31.73
C PHE A 4 24.65 -20.08 32.48
N ARG A 5 25.35 -19.01 32.83
CA ARG A 5 24.69 -17.81 33.41
C ARG A 5 24.15 -16.95 32.25
N PRO A 6 22.82 -16.89 32.05
CA PRO A 6 22.24 -16.05 31.00
C PRO A 6 22.59 -14.58 31.29
N ASN A 7 23.09 -13.91 30.25
CA ASN A 7 23.42 -12.48 30.34
C ASN A 7 22.13 -11.65 30.26
N TRP A 8 21.52 -11.36 31.39
CA TRP A 8 20.22 -10.67 31.50
C TRP A 8 20.20 -9.30 30.80
N ARG A 9 21.35 -8.64 30.71
CA ARG A 9 21.46 -7.38 29.98
C ARG A 9 21.26 -7.57 28.47
N LEU A 10 21.82 -8.63 27.89
CA LEU A 10 21.62 -8.97 26.49
C LEU A 10 20.16 -9.39 26.21
N ILE A 11 19.56 -10.18 27.08
CA ILE A 11 18.16 -10.59 26.98
C ILE A 11 17.24 -9.36 27.03
N ALA A 12 17.47 -8.43 27.96
CA ALA A 12 16.69 -7.20 28.08
C ALA A 12 16.80 -6.30 26.81
N VAL A 13 18.01 -6.17 26.24
CA VAL A 13 18.24 -5.42 25.00
C VAL A 13 17.52 -6.08 23.82
N PHE A 14 17.61 -7.41 23.66
CA PHE A 14 16.90 -8.12 22.62
C PHE A 14 15.38 -8.01 22.76
N ALA A 15 14.85 -8.12 23.98
CA ALA A 15 13.42 -7.94 24.25
C ALA A 15 12.95 -6.50 23.88
N LEU A 16 13.74 -5.50 24.24
CA LEU A 16 13.43 -4.09 23.90
C LEU A 16 13.42 -3.87 22.37
N ILE A 17 14.42 -4.40 21.65
CA ILE A 17 14.48 -4.30 20.19
C ILE A 17 13.27 -4.99 19.53
N LEU A 18 12.84 -6.15 20.05
CA LEU A 18 11.67 -6.85 19.55
C LEU A 18 10.38 -6.05 19.75
N VAL A 19 10.19 -5.48 20.94
CA VAL A 19 9.01 -4.64 21.23
C VAL A 19 8.96 -3.43 20.29
N LEU A 20 10.07 -2.70 20.13
CA LEU A 20 10.14 -1.54 19.24
C LEU A 20 9.86 -1.89 17.77
N LYS A 21 10.26 -3.08 17.31
CA LYS A 21 9.93 -3.53 15.94
C LYS A 21 8.46 -3.88 15.77
N LEU A 22 7.85 -4.53 16.77
CA LEU A 22 6.42 -4.87 16.75
C LEU A 22 5.55 -3.61 16.73
N ASP A 23 5.86 -2.60 17.53
CA ASP A 23 5.14 -1.33 17.57
C ASP A 23 5.19 -0.60 16.22
N ARG A 24 6.36 -0.55 15.57
CA ARG A 24 6.51 0.07 14.24
C ARG A 24 5.71 -0.66 13.17
N THR A 25 5.73 -1.98 13.15
CA THR A 25 4.96 -2.78 12.17
C THR A 25 3.47 -2.55 12.34
N SER A 26 2.95 -2.51 13.57
CA SER A 26 1.54 -2.25 13.85
C SER A 26 1.13 -0.84 13.41
N ALA A 27 1.95 0.18 13.67
CA ALA A 27 1.69 1.55 13.23
C ALA A 27 1.65 1.65 11.70
N SER A 28 2.56 0.97 11.00
CA SER A 28 2.60 0.95 9.53
C SER A 28 1.37 0.23 8.93
N GLN A 29 0.91 -0.85 9.54
CA GLN A 29 -0.33 -1.54 9.13
C GLN A 29 -1.55 -0.64 9.29
N GLU A 30 -1.65 0.12 10.39
CA GLU A 30 -2.75 1.07 10.61
C GLU A 30 -2.76 2.18 9.55
N VAL A 31 -1.59 2.71 9.18
CA VAL A 31 -1.47 3.67 8.09
C VAL A 31 -1.91 3.04 6.76
N MET A 32 -1.44 1.84 6.45
CA MET A 32 -1.83 1.14 5.22
C MET A 32 -3.33 0.87 5.15
N LYS A 33 -3.98 0.55 6.28
CA LYS A 33 -5.44 0.42 6.38
C LYS A 33 -6.14 1.71 5.97
N LYS A 34 -5.77 2.85 6.56
CA LYS A 34 -6.37 4.16 6.27
C LYS A 34 -6.14 4.59 4.82
N LEU A 35 -4.93 4.40 4.28
CA LEU A 35 -4.64 4.66 2.87
C LEU A 35 -5.53 3.81 1.96
N THR A 36 -5.68 2.52 2.28
CA THR A 36 -6.53 1.60 1.49
C THR A 36 -8.01 2.01 1.54
N ALA A 37 -8.51 2.47 2.69
CA ALA A 37 -9.87 2.98 2.83
C ALA A 37 -10.11 4.22 1.94
N GLN A 38 -9.17 5.16 1.89
CA GLN A 38 -9.26 6.33 1.01
C GLN A 38 -9.23 5.95 -0.49
N PHE A 39 -8.43 4.97 -0.86
CA PHE A 39 -8.46 4.42 -2.22
C PHE A 39 -9.81 3.75 -2.52
N SER A 40 -10.44 3.09 -1.56
CA SER A 40 -11.79 2.51 -1.73
C SER A 40 -12.85 3.60 -1.98
N THR A 41 -12.75 4.75 -1.32
CA THR A 41 -13.63 5.90 -1.58
C THR A 41 -13.45 6.45 -3.00
N ALA A 42 -12.21 6.59 -3.48
CA ALA A 42 -11.92 6.99 -4.86
C ALA A 42 -12.40 5.95 -5.89
N LEU A 43 -12.40 4.66 -5.52
CA LEU A 43 -12.89 3.58 -6.37
C LEU A 43 -14.36 3.76 -6.74
N ASP A 44 -15.21 4.22 -5.83
CA ASP A 44 -16.64 4.45 -6.10
C ASP A 44 -16.88 5.53 -7.16
N ALA A 45 -16.06 6.58 -7.17
CA ALA A 45 -16.09 7.59 -8.22
C ALA A 45 -15.66 6.99 -9.57
N CYS A 46 -14.52 6.29 -9.58
CA CYS A 46 -13.96 5.66 -10.79
C CYS A 46 -14.84 4.53 -11.32
N LYS A 47 -15.55 3.79 -10.46
CA LYS A 47 -16.52 2.77 -10.86
C LYS A 47 -17.60 3.35 -11.77
N LYS A 48 -18.13 4.52 -11.43
CA LYS A 48 -19.15 5.22 -12.22
C LYS A 48 -18.58 5.78 -13.52
N GLU A 49 -17.42 6.43 -13.44
CA GLU A 49 -16.77 7.08 -14.58
C GLU A 49 -16.34 6.08 -15.66
N LEU A 50 -15.72 4.98 -15.27
CA LEU A 50 -15.17 3.96 -16.17
C LEU A 50 -16.17 2.82 -16.48
N ASN A 51 -17.38 2.83 -15.91
CA ASN A 51 -18.36 1.75 -16.02
C ASN A 51 -17.80 0.38 -15.69
N ILE A 52 -17.14 0.25 -14.53
CA ILE A 52 -16.37 -0.93 -14.13
C ILE A 52 -17.29 -2.13 -13.89
N GLN A 53 -16.88 -3.26 -14.42
CA GLN A 53 -17.55 -4.57 -14.22
C GLN A 53 -17.27 -5.13 -12.83
N ASP A 54 -18.21 -5.91 -12.29
CA ASP A 54 -18.10 -6.49 -10.93
C ASP A 54 -16.86 -7.39 -10.75
N HIS A 55 -16.38 -8.06 -11.81
CA HIS A 55 -15.19 -8.90 -11.72
C HIS A 55 -13.92 -8.09 -11.42
N ILE A 56 -13.83 -6.83 -11.86
CA ILE A 56 -12.71 -5.95 -11.54
C ILE A 56 -12.79 -5.51 -10.08
N LEU A 57 -13.99 -5.29 -9.53
CA LEU A 57 -14.16 -5.01 -8.11
C LEU A 57 -13.64 -6.17 -7.24
N GLN A 58 -13.83 -7.41 -7.71
CA GLN A 58 -13.31 -8.59 -7.03
C GLN A 58 -11.77 -8.56 -6.92
N ASP A 59 -11.06 -8.01 -7.93
CA ASP A 59 -9.62 -7.85 -7.89
C ASP A 59 -9.20 -6.86 -6.78
N PHE A 60 -9.96 -5.78 -6.56
CA PHE A 60 -9.70 -4.83 -5.48
C PHE A 60 -9.94 -5.46 -4.11
N TYR A 61 -11.00 -6.26 -3.92
CA TYR A 61 -11.24 -6.98 -2.67
C TYR A 61 -10.14 -7.98 -2.34
N ASN A 62 -9.43 -8.49 -3.34
CA ASN A 62 -8.34 -9.42 -3.16
C ASN A 62 -6.95 -8.77 -3.29
N PHE A 63 -6.88 -7.44 -3.41
CA PHE A 63 -5.63 -6.73 -3.70
C PHE A 63 -4.50 -7.10 -2.73
N TRP A 64 -4.80 -7.18 -1.44
CA TRP A 64 -3.79 -7.48 -0.43
C TRP A 64 -3.59 -8.97 -0.15
N ARG A 65 -4.25 -9.87 -0.85
CA ARG A 65 -4.04 -11.32 -0.69
C ARG A 65 -2.83 -11.78 -1.50
N GLU A 66 -1.83 -12.39 -0.84
CA GLU A 66 -0.60 -12.86 -1.49
C GLU A 66 -0.88 -13.95 -2.55
N ASP A 67 -1.84 -14.83 -2.26
CA ASP A 67 -2.22 -15.96 -3.13
C ASP A 67 -3.11 -15.55 -4.32
N TYR A 68 -3.47 -14.27 -4.42
CA TYR A 68 -4.32 -13.77 -5.49
C TYR A 68 -3.49 -13.13 -6.61
N ALA A 69 -3.66 -13.64 -7.84
CA ALA A 69 -2.99 -13.13 -9.01
C ALA A 69 -3.75 -11.92 -9.62
N LEU A 70 -3.12 -10.77 -9.63
CA LEU A 70 -3.64 -9.56 -10.29
C LEU A 70 -3.25 -9.61 -11.78
N VAL A 71 -4.19 -9.96 -12.64
CA VAL A 71 -3.94 -10.17 -14.08
C VAL A 71 -4.76 -9.26 -15.00
N ASN A 72 -5.80 -8.61 -14.48
CA ASN A 72 -6.70 -7.79 -15.26
C ASN A 72 -6.07 -6.41 -15.54
N ARG A 73 -5.80 -6.13 -16.81
CA ARG A 73 -5.29 -4.83 -17.27
C ARG A 73 -6.22 -3.67 -16.83
N GLU A 74 -7.54 -3.88 -16.87
CA GLU A 74 -8.54 -2.87 -16.47
C GLU A 74 -8.35 -2.40 -15.03
N MET A 75 -7.90 -3.27 -14.13
CA MET A 75 -7.55 -2.87 -12.77
C MET A 75 -6.48 -1.78 -12.75
N GLY A 76 -5.50 -1.83 -13.64
CA GLY A 76 -4.50 -0.76 -13.78
C GLY A 76 -5.12 0.57 -14.21
N CYS A 77 -6.11 0.56 -15.13
CA CYS A 77 -6.85 1.76 -15.51
C CYS A 77 -7.62 2.36 -14.33
N VAL A 78 -8.20 1.50 -13.50
CA VAL A 78 -8.93 1.94 -12.31
C VAL A 78 -7.99 2.52 -11.25
N ILE A 79 -6.84 1.88 -10.99
CA ILE A 79 -5.80 2.41 -10.09
C ILE A 79 -5.34 3.79 -10.57
N MET A 80 -5.13 3.96 -11.87
CA MET A 80 -4.77 5.24 -12.45
C MET A 80 -5.85 6.30 -12.24
N CYS A 81 -7.13 5.96 -12.49
CA CYS A 81 -8.26 6.84 -12.21
C CYS A 81 -8.28 7.26 -10.72
N MET A 82 -8.15 6.31 -9.79
CA MET A 82 -8.11 6.62 -8.36
C MET A 82 -6.95 7.54 -8.00
N ALA A 83 -5.78 7.34 -8.59
CA ALA A 83 -4.61 8.18 -8.35
C ALA A 83 -4.84 9.62 -8.88
N VAL A 84 -5.57 9.79 -10.00
CA VAL A 84 -6.02 11.11 -10.50
C VAL A 84 -7.01 11.74 -9.52
N GLN A 85 -8.03 11.00 -9.09
CA GLN A 85 -9.05 11.51 -8.16
C GLN A 85 -8.45 11.98 -6.83
N LEU A 86 -7.38 11.32 -6.38
CA LEU A 86 -6.65 11.66 -5.15
C LEU A 86 -5.51 12.66 -5.38
N ASP A 87 -5.35 13.18 -6.60
CA ASP A 87 -4.30 14.14 -6.99
C ASP A 87 -2.87 13.62 -6.70
N LEU A 88 -2.68 12.30 -6.86
CA LEU A 88 -1.40 11.62 -6.55
C LEU A 88 -0.48 11.50 -7.76
N ILE A 89 -0.96 11.76 -8.98
CA ILE A 89 -0.18 11.69 -10.21
C ILE A 89 -0.20 13.02 -10.96
N THR A 90 0.84 13.23 -11.74
CA THR A 90 1.02 14.41 -12.61
C THR A 90 0.31 14.21 -13.96
N GLU A 91 0.27 15.24 -14.81
CA GLU A 91 -0.31 15.17 -16.17
C GLU A 91 0.41 14.13 -17.06
N ASP A 92 1.68 13.86 -16.81
CA ASP A 92 2.47 12.83 -17.50
C ASP A 92 2.36 11.45 -16.83
N LEU A 93 1.33 11.24 -16.00
CA LEU A 93 0.97 9.98 -15.33
C LEU A 93 2.06 9.41 -14.40
N LYS A 94 2.90 10.29 -13.85
CA LYS A 94 3.91 9.93 -12.84
C LYS A 94 3.46 10.34 -11.45
N MET A 95 3.91 9.61 -10.44
CA MET A 95 3.60 9.96 -9.06
C MET A 95 4.07 11.38 -8.71
N HIS A 96 3.17 12.17 -8.15
CA HIS A 96 3.50 13.48 -7.60
C HIS A 96 4.05 13.32 -6.17
N HIS A 97 5.39 13.20 -6.04
CA HIS A 97 6.06 12.86 -4.78
C HIS A 97 5.61 13.71 -3.59
N GLY A 98 5.47 15.04 -3.77
CA GLY A 98 5.04 15.93 -2.69
C GLY A 98 3.61 15.63 -2.22
N LYS A 99 2.67 15.47 -3.15
CA LYS A 99 1.26 15.16 -2.83
C LYS A 99 1.11 13.75 -2.24
N ALA A 100 1.83 12.76 -2.77
CA ALA A 100 1.84 11.41 -2.21
C ALA A 100 2.39 11.39 -0.78
N HIS A 101 3.44 12.16 -0.51
CA HIS A 101 3.99 12.33 0.83
C HIS A 101 2.97 12.96 1.79
N GLU A 102 2.35 14.08 1.40
CA GLU A 102 1.31 14.74 2.20
C GLU A 102 0.08 13.85 2.40
N PHE A 103 -0.34 13.12 1.38
CA PHE A 103 -1.43 12.15 1.46
C PHE A 103 -1.14 11.08 2.52
N ALA A 104 0.05 10.49 2.52
CA ALA A 104 0.44 9.52 3.53
C ALA A 104 0.41 10.13 4.96
N LYS A 105 0.92 11.36 5.13
CA LYS A 105 0.94 12.06 6.42
C LYS A 105 -0.47 12.37 6.93
N THR A 106 -1.36 12.82 6.07
CA THR A 106 -2.76 13.10 6.41
C THR A 106 -3.48 11.84 6.93
N HIS A 107 -3.06 10.66 6.45
CA HIS A 107 -3.60 9.37 6.89
C HIS A 107 -2.78 8.69 7.98
N GLY A 108 -1.97 9.45 8.71
CA GLY A 108 -1.33 9.03 9.95
C GLY A 108 0.12 8.54 9.83
N ALA A 109 0.73 8.60 8.64
CA ALA A 109 2.15 8.32 8.52
C ALA A 109 2.99 9.42 9.17
N ASP A 110 4.03 9.06 9.90
CA ASP A 110 5.09 10.01 10.24
C ASP A 110 5.92 10.34 8.98
N ASP A 111 6.80 11.31 9.10
CA ASP A 111 7.60 11.79 7.97
C ASP A 111 8.52 10.69 7.38
N GLU A 112 9.04 9.81 8.21
CA GLU A 112 9.90 8.69 7.82
C GLU A 112 9.13 7.64 7.03
N LEU A 113 7.97 7.23 7.55
CA LEU A 113 7.09 6.27 6.88
C LEU A 113 6.54 6.82 5.55
N ALA A 114 6.13 8.10 5.52
CA ALA A 114 5.67 8.75 4.31
C ALA A 114 6.75 8.76 3.21
N LYS A 115 8.00 9.12 3.56
CA LYS A 115 9.14 9.05 2.64
C LYS A 115 9.42 7.63 2.15
N GLN A 116 9.32 6.65 3.03
CA GLN A 116 9.54 5.25 2.67
C GLN A 116 8.47 4.74 1.69
N LEU A 117 7.19 5.06 1.90
CA LEU A 117 6.10 4.71 0.98
C LEU A 117 6.31 5.35 -0.41
N VAL A 118 6.62 6.65 -0.46
CA VAL A 118 6.91 7.37 -1.70
C VAL A 118 8.11 6.76 -2.43
N SER A 119 9.19 6.45 -1.70
CA SER A 119 10.38 5.80 -2.29
C SER A 119 10.06 4.44 -2.90
N MET A 120 9.25 3.61 -2.23
CA MET A 120 8.85 2.30 -2.75
C MET A 120 8.06 2.40 -4.05
N ILE A 121 7.11 3.34 -4.15
CA ILE A 121 6.35 3.54 -5.40
C ILE A 121 7.28 4.04 -6.50
N HIS A 122 8.15 5.02 -6.21
CA HIS A 122 9.10 5.55 -7.19
C HIS A 122 10.06 4.46 -7.72
N GLU A 123 10.54 3.57 -6.86
CA GLU A 123 11.34 2.43 -7.28
C GLU A 123 10.57 1.49 -8.21
N CYS A 124 9.27 1.24 -7.91
CA CYS A 124 8.42 0.43 -8.76
C CYS A 124 8.13 1.11 -10.10
N GLU A 125 7.88 2.42 -10.13
CA GLU A 125 7.77 3.20 -11.37
C GLU A 125 9.03 3.06 -12.24
N LYS A 126 10.21 3.24 -11.63
CA LYS A 126 11.49 3.13 -12.33
C LYS A 126 11.74 1.73 -12.90
N LEU A 127 11.31 0.68 -12.18
CA LEU A 127 11.46 -0.71 -12.61
C LEU A 127 10.54 -1.05 -13.78
N HIS A 128 9.32 -0.52 -13.80
CA HIS A 128 8.26 -0.92 -14.74
C HIS A 128 7.95 0.15 -15.81
N SER A 129 8.62 1.30 -15.79
CA SER A 129 8.43 2.34 -16.80
C SER A 129 8.71 1.79 -18.21
N GLY A 130 7.68 1.87 -19.09
CA GLY A 130 7.78 1.40 -20.46
C GLY A 130 7.77 -0.14 -20.67
N GLN A 131 7.48 -0.90 -19.61
CA GLN A 131 7.38 -2.38 -19.73
C GLN A 131 5.96 -2.87 -20.06
N GLY A 132 4.93 -2.05 -19.85
CA GLY A 132 3.55 -2.38 -20.19
C GLY A 132 3.27 -2.13 -21.67
N THR A 133 2.22 -2.78 -22.20
CA THR A 133 1.71 -2.51 -23.56
C THR A 133 1.07 -1.13 -23.69
N ASP A 134 0.66 -0.56 -22.55
CA ASP A 134 0.07 0.77 -22.40
C ASP A 134 0.14 1.21 -20.92
N GLU A 135 -0.37 2.40 -20.63
CA GLU A 135 -0.34 3.02 -19.29
C GLU A 135 -1.10 2.19 -18.23
N CYS A 136 -2.24 1.58 -18.58
CA CYS A 136 -2.99 0.74 -17.66
C CYS A 136 -2.19 -0.52 -17.27
N ALA A 137 -1.57 -1.18 -18.24
CA ALA A 137 -0.73 -2.35 -18.00
C ALA A 137 0.49 -1.98 -17.16
N THR A 138 1.13 -0.85 -17.47
CA THR A 138 2.27 -0.32 -16.69
C THR A 138 1.86 -0.01 -15.25
N THR A 139 0.72 0.64 -15.04
CA THR A 139 0.20 0.95 -13.69
C THR A 139 -0.10 -0.31 -12.89
N LEU A 140 -0.63 -1.35 -13.54
CA LEU A 140 -0.87 -2.63 -12.88
C LEU A 140 0.46 -3.27 -12.40
N GLU A 141 1.52 -3.24 -13.20
CA GLU A 141 2.82 -3.79 -12.80
C GLU A 141 3.45 -2.98 -11.65
N ILE A 142 3.32 -1.65 -11.68
CA ILE A 142 3.74 -0.77 -10.56
C ILE A 142 2.97 -1.15 -9.27
N ALA A 143 1.66 -1.33 -9.36
CA ALA A 143 0.83 -1.71 -8.21
C ALA A 143 1.20 -3.09 -7.64
N LYS A 144 1.49 -4.08 -8.49
CA LYS A 144 1.98 -5.41 -8.08
C LYS A 144 3.33 -5.31 -7.37
N CYS A 145 4.26 -4.54 -7.91
CA CYS A 145 5.57 -4.29 -7.31
C CYS A 145 5.41 -3.66 -5.93
N PHE A 146 4.61 -2.61 -5.81
CA PHE A 146 4.33 -1.96 -4.53
C PHE A 146 3.71 -2.92 -3.52
N ARG A 147 2.67 -3.69 -3.92
CA ARG A 147 2.05 -4.72 -3.09
C ARG A 147 3.08 -5.70 -2.53
N SER A 148 3.99 -6.22 -3.39
CA SER A 148 5.04 -7.13 -2.95
C SER A 148 5.94 -6.52 -1.88
N LYS A 149 6.39 -5.27 -2.08
CA LYS A 149 7.23 -4.56 -1.09
C LYS A 149 6.50 -4.38 0.26
N ILE A 150 5.19 -4.10 0.23
CA ILE A 150 4.37 -3.95 1.43
C ILE A 150 4.23 -5.29 2.17
N HIS A 151 4.07 -6.41 1.46
CA HIS A 151 4.06 -7.75 2.05
C HIS A 151 5.41 -8.13 2.68
N ASP A 152 6.52 -7.86 2.01
CA ASP A 152 7.87 -8.12 2.54
C ASP A 152 8.10 -7.42 3.90
N LEU A 153 7.51 -6.25 4.08
CA LEU A 153 7.55 -5.48 5.32
C LEU A 153 6.48 -5.89 6.34
N LYS A 154 5.55 -6.78 5.96
CA LYS A 154 4.39 -7.19 6.77
C LYS A 154 3.46 -6.02 7.13
N TRP A 155 3.30 -5.08 6.20
CA TRP A 155 2.45 -3.90 6.37
C TRP A 155 1.09 -4.04 5.66
N ALA A 156 0.89 -5.10 4.89
CA ALA A 156 -0.37 -5.34 4.19
C ALA A 156 -1.53 -5.44 5.19
N PRO A 157 -2.60 -4.64 5.03
CA PRO A 157 -3.78 -4.73 5.88
C PRO A 157 -4.61 -5.97 5.51
N SER A 158 -5.39 -6.49 6.45
CA SER A 158 -6.44 -7.45 6.10
C SER A 158 -7.64 -6.70 5.50
N MET A 159 -8.28 -7.28 4.49
CA MET A 159 -9.45 -6.64 3.86
C MET A 159 -10.66 -6.53 4.79
N GLU A 160 -10.80 -7.43 5.76
CA GLU A 160 -11.84 -7.34 6.81
C GLU A 160 -11.71 -6.03 7.58
N VAL A 161 -10.49 -5.68 7.98
CA VAL A 161 -10.18 -4.45 8.73
C VAL A 161 -10.37 -3.20 7.85
N VAL A 162 -10.07 -3.27 6.55
CA VAL A 162 -10.30 -2.15 5.61
C VAL A 162 -11.80 -1.90 5.42
N LEU A 163 -12.61 -2.95 5.25
CA LEU A 163 -14.05 -2.83 5.10
C LEU A 163 -14.71 -2.24 6.36
N GLU A 164 -14.25 -2.62 7.54
CA GLU A 164 -14.72 -2.05 8.80
C GLU A 164 -14.46 -0.54 8.88
N GLU A 165 -13.27 -0.08 8.45
CA GLU A 165 -12.94 1.35 8.41
C GLU A 165 -13.84 2.12 7.44
N VAL A 166 -14.00 1.63 6.21
CA VAL A 166 -14.87 2.27 5.21
C VAL A 166 -16.31 2.38 5.70
N MET A 167 -16.82 1.36 6.39
CA MET A 167 -18.19 1.38 6.94
C MET A 167 -18.35 2.34 8.11
N THR A 168 -17.28 2.68 8.83
CA THR A 168 -17.35 3.64 9.96
C THR A 168 -17.23 5.08 9.51
N GLU A 169 -16.70 5.36 8.30
CA GLU A 169 -16.57 6.71 7.75
C GLU A 169 -17.80 7.17 6.92
N MET A 170 -18.72 6.25 6.60
CA MET A 170 -20.01 6.55 5.92
C MET A 170 -21.12 6.91 6.91
#